data_7c3bd097300828f706c174e631376a56
#
_entry.id   7c3bd097300828f706c174e631376a56
#
_cell.length_a   1.000
_cell.length_b   1.000
_cell.length_c   1.000
_cell.angle_alpha   90.00
_cell.angle_beta   90.00
_cell.angle_gamma   90.00
#
_symmetry.space_group_name_H-M   'P 1'
#
loop_
_entity.id
_entity.type
_entity.pdbx_description
1 polymer ?
#
loop_
_entity_poly.entity_id
_entity_poly.type
_entity_poly.pdbx_seq_one_letter_code
_entity_poly.pdbx_strand_id
1 'polypeptide(L)'
;MIVVKTRQLIMAGGVSVAGILAASNVANALPSDANEPIRLLADKATYSERSGVTSYTGNVTITQGTLKMAADNLTVNLTPTRAIESAVATGRPATIQQIVTQEKGLAKGQANRIDYNVKTGLVTLTGNARLTQNGGSFSGNVIHYSLKVGDIEAKAGNNQRVELVFPPQ
;
A
#
# COMPACT_ATOMS: atom_id res chain seq x y z
N MET A 1 46.06 6.87 58.82
CA MET A 1 45.59 7.08 60.20
C MET A 1 44.06 7.04 60.20
N ILE A 2 43.57 5.99 60.87
CA ILE A 2 42.24 5.87 61.52
C ILE A 2 41.06 5.66 60.60
N VAL A 3 40.59 4.47 60.44
CA VAL A 3 39.75 3.53 61.25
C VAL A 3 38.27 3.72 61.04
N VAL A 4 37.68 2.78 60.31
CA VAL A 4 36.58 1.83 60.66
C VAL A 4 35.33 2.40 61.30
N LYS A 5 34.20 2.13 60.74
CA LYS A 5 33.19 1.28 61.39
C LYS A 5 32.07 0.85 60.53
N THR A 6 31.96 -0.41 60.37
CA THR A 6 30.83 -1.25 60.04
C THR A 6 29.61 -0.91 60.87
N ARG A 7 28.39 -0.93 60.25
CA ARG A 7 27.24 -1.57 60.88
C ARG A 7 26.19 -1.97 59.83
N GLN A 8 25.94 -3.25 59.87
CA GLN A 8 24.78 -3.95 59.31
C GLN A 8 23.48 -3.49 59.97
N LEU A 9 22.41 -3.67 59.29
CA LEU A 9 21.20 -4.48 59.58
C LEU A 9 19.98 -3.83 58.88
N ILE A 10 19.28 -4.55 58.22
CA ILE A 10 18.15 -5.49 58.28
C ILE A 10 17.01 -5.03 57.36
N MET A 11 16.69 -5.94 56.46
CA MET A 11 15.38 -6.46 56.09
C MET A 11 14.20 -5.48 55.91
N ALA A 12 13.58 -5.45 54.77
CA ALA A 12 12.36 -6.24 54.44
C ALA A 12 11.60 -5.60 53.26
N GLY A 13 11.00 -6.39 52.47
CA GLY A 13 9.83 -6.00 51.71
C GLY A 13 10.06 -6.00 50.18
N GLY A 14 10.00 -7.18 49.61
CA GLY A 14 9.81 -7.32 48.17
C GLY A 14 8.42 -6.85 47.76
N VAL A 15 8.37 -6.10 46.70
CA VAL A 15 7.22 -6.08 45.78
C VAL A 15 7.83 -6.08 44.39
N SER A 16 7.93 -7.28 43.84
CA SER A 16 8.17 -7.45 42.40
C SER A 16 6.92 -7.00 41.66
N VAL A 17 6.90 -5.77 41.20
CA VAL A 17 5.94 -5.35 40.16
C VAL A 17 6.51 -5.88 38.84
N ALA A 18 6.07 -7.08 38.49
CA ALA A 18 6.21 -7.58 37.12
C ALA A 18 5.40 -6.68 36.20
N GLY A 19 6.08 -5.68 35.63
CA GLY A 19 5.52 -4.87 34.56
C GLY A 19 5.30 -5.76 33.34
N ILE A 20 4.06 -6.12 33.10
CA ILE A 20 3.62 -6.69 31.83
C ILE A 20 3.81 -5.60 30.78
N LEU A 21 4.94 -5.63 30.09
CA LEU A 21 5.11 -4.93 28.82
C LEU A 21 4.14 -5.60 27.82
N ALA A 22 2.92 -5.05 27.73
CA ALA A 22 2.04 -5.32 26.62
C ALA A 22 2.76 -4.81 25.36
N ALA A 23 3.43 -5.71 24.65
CA ALA A 23 3.92 -5.44 23.32
C ALA A 23 2.68 -5.17 22.44
N SER A 24 2.42 -3.91 22.20
CA SER A 24 1.43 -3.48 21.20
C SER A 24 1.96 -3.92 19.85
N ASN A 25 1.44 -5.04 19.33
CA ASN A 25 1.63 -5.41 17.93
C ASN A 25 0.91 -4.35 17.09
N VAL A 26 1.60 -3.29 16.72
CA VAL A 26 1.19 -2.43 15.62
C VAL A 26 1.25 -3.30 14.36
N ALA A 27 0.08 -3.68 13.86
CA ALA A 27 -0.04 -4.31 12.56
C ALA A 27 0.41 -3.28 11.51
N ASN A 28 1.69 -3.32 11.18
CA ASN A 28 2.24 -2.54 10.08
C ASN A 28 1.91 -3.29 8.78
N ALA A 29 1.28 -2.60 7.83
CA ALA A 29 1.40 -2.96 6.41
C ALA A 29 2.88 -3.25 6.14
N LEU A 30 3.18 -4.32 5.39
CA LEU A 30 4.56 -4.78 5.22
C LEU A 30 5.50 -3.60 4.95
N PRO A 31 6.33 -3.17 5.91
CA PRO A 31 7.25 -2.05 5.72
C PRO A 31 8.34 -2.38 4.69
N SER A 32 8.47 -3.66 4.30
CA SER A 32 9.47 -4.17 3.39
C SER A 32 9.34 -3.60 1.98
N ASP A 33 8.12 -3.47 1.44
CA ASP A 33 7.93 -3.04 0.05
C ASP A 33 8.43 -1.61 -0.19
N ALA A 34 8.22 -0.69 0.75
CA ALA A 34 8.67 0.70 0.62
C ALA A 34 10.20 0.86 0.60
N ASN A 35 10.93 -0.13 1.13
CA ASN A 35 12.39 -0.14 1.15
C ASN A 35 13.00 -0.85 -0.07
N GLU A 36 12.16 -1.55 -0.86
CA GLU A 36 12.61 -2.22 -2.07
C GLU A 36 12.78 -1.23 -3.23
N PRO A 37 13.75 -1.47 -4.11
CA PRO A 37 13.95 -0.61 -5.28
C PRO A 37 12.75 -0.69 -6.22
N ILE A 38 12.34 0.47 -6.72
CA ILE A 38 11.33 0.57 -7.78
C ILE A 38 12.01 0.22 -9.10
N ARG A 39 11.50 -0.80 -9.79
CA ARG A 39 11.89 -1.14 -11.15
C ARG A 39 10.74 -0.81 -12.09
N LEU A 40 11.03 -0.06 -13.15
CA LEU A 40 10.07 0.31 -14.18
C LEU A 40 10.63 -0.07 -15.55
N LEU A 41 9.83 -0.74 -16.37
CA LEU A 41 10.12 -1.10 -17.75
C LEU A 41 9.01 -0.52 -18.65
N ALA A 42 9.39 -0.02 -19.81
CA ALA A 42 8.48 0.48 -20.85
C ALA A 42 9.20 0.53 -22.20
N ASP A 43 8.44 0.59 -23.29
CA ASP A 43 9.03 0.73 -24.64
C ASP A 43 9.57 2.14 -24.87
N LYS A 44 8.96 3.15 -24.22
CA LYS A 44 9.35 4.56 -24.32
C LYS A 44 9.16 5.27 -22.98
N ALA A 45 10.10 6.13 -22.62
CA ALA A 45 10.02 7.03 -21.47
C ALA A 45 10.34 8.46 -21.88
N THR A 46 9.59 9.43 -21.30
CA THR A 46 9.87 10.87 -21.45
C THR A 46 9.77 11.54 -20.09
N TYR A 47 10.71 12.43 -19.79
CA TYR A 47 10.72 13.23 -18.56
C TYR A 47 10.68 14.71 -18.91
N SER A 48 9.80 15.45 -18.27
CA SER A 48 9.71 16.91 -18.35
C SER A 48 10.15 17.53 -17.03
N GLU A 49 11.34 18.12 -17.01
CA GLU A 49 11.89 18.76 -15.83
C GLU A 49 11.02 19.92 -15.36
N ARG A 50 10.47 20.71 -16.32
CA ARG A 50 9.62 21.87 -16.04
C ARG A 50 8.37 21.49 -15.23
N SER A 51 7.73 20.37 -15.55
CA SER A 51 6.48 19.94 -14.92
C SER A 51 6.68 18.88 -13.82
N GLY A 52 7.87 18.30 -13.70
CA GLY A 52 8.13 17.15 -12.81
C GLY A 52 7.37 15.89 -13.23
N VAL A 53 6.95 15.78 -14.51
CA VAL A 53 6.15 14.66 -15.01
C VAL A 53 7.02 13.72 -15.82
N THR A 54 6.92 12.43 -15.50
CA THR A 54 7.48 11.36 -16.32
C THR A 54 6.35 10.54 -16.95
N SER A 55 6.44 10.31 -18.25
CA SER A 55 5.48 9.49 -18.98
C SER A 55 6.16 8.27 -19.59
N TYR A 56 5.53 7.12 -19.46
CA TYR A 56 5.96 5.83 -19.98
C TYR A 56 4.89 5.26 -20.88
N THR A 57 5.29 4.70 -22.02
CA THR A 57 4.35 4.21 -23.03
C THR A 57 4.84 2.86 -23.57
N GLY A 58 3.90 1.94 -23.74
CA GLY A 58 4.09 0.61 -24.28
C GLY A 58 4.63 -0.39 -23.27
N ASN A 59 3.92 -1.49 -23.07
CA ASN A 59 4.30 -2.63 -22.21
C ASN A 59 4.84 -2.20 -20.83
N VAL A 60 4.19 -1.21 -20.21
CA VAL A 60 4.67 -0.64 -18.94
C VAL A 60 4.49 -1.65 -17.82
N THR A 61 5.57 -1.92 -17.08
CA THR A 61 5.55 -2.72 -15.85
C THR A 61 6.28 -2.01 -14.73
N ILE A 62 5.71 -2.03 -13.53
CA ILE A 62 6.33 -1.53 -12.29
C ILE A 62 6.38 -2.65 -11.28
N THR A 63 7.50 -2.75 -10.58
CA THR A 63 7.65 -3.65 -9.43
C THR A 63 8.35 -2.93 -8.29
N GLN A 64 7.84 -3.13 -7.06
CA GLN A 64 8.47 -2.71 -5.82
C GLN A 64 8.06 -3.68 -4.72
N GLY A 65 8.96 -4.57 -4.32
CA GLY A 65 8.61 -5.65 -3.41
C GLY A 65 7.46 -6.50 -3.95
N THR A 66 6.35 -6.56 -3.22
CA THR A 66 5.14 -7.30 -3.63
C THR A 66 4.23 -6.51 -4.57
N LEU A 67 4.42 -5.18 -4.66
CA LEU A 67 3.69 -4.34 -5.62
C LEU A 67 4.10 -4.69 -7.04
N LYS A 68 3.10 -5.00 -7.88
CA LYS A 68 3.26 -5.14 -9.33
C LYS A 68 2.14 -4.39 -10.03
N MET A 69 2.50 -3.63 -11.06
CA MET A 69 1.54 -2.94 -11.91
C MET A 69 1.90 -3.21 -13.38
N ALA A 70 0.89 -3.35 -14.23
CA ALA A 70 1.06 -3.41 -15.68
C ALA A 70 0.02 -2.52 -16.36
N ALA A 71 0.44 -1.82 -17.44
CA ALA A 71 -0.38 -0.86 -18.17
C ALA A 71 0.14 -0.63 -19.59
N ASP A 72 -0.69 -0.02 -20.44
CA ASP A 72 -0.27 0.46 -21.75
C ASP A 72 0.48 1.79 -21.64
N ASN A 73 0.03 2.66 -20.70
CA ASN A 73 0.66 3.95 -20.42
C ASN A 73 0.68 4.20 -18.92
N LEU A 74 1.70 4.92 -18.47
CA LEU A 74 1.85 5.38 -17.10
C LEU A 74 2.35 6.83 -17.10
N THR A 75 1.72 7.66 -16.28
CA THR A 75 2.19 9.01 -15.96
C THR A 75 2.51 9.08 -14.47
N VAL A 76 3.70 9.53 -14.13
CA VAL A 76 4.16 9.71 -12.75
C VAL A 76 4.42 11.18 -12.51
N ASN A 77 3.79 11.75 -11.49
CA ASN A 77 4.06 13.09 -11.01
C ASN A 77 5.06 13.02 -9.87
N LEU A 78 6.10 13.84 -9.96
CA LEU A 78 7.15 13.95 -8.95
C LEU A 78 7.01 15.24 -8.16
N THR A 79 7.33 15.16 -6.87
CA THR A 79 7.53 16.35 -6.03
C THR A 79 8.77 17.12 -6.47
N PRO A 80 8.95 18.40 -6.00
CA PRO A 80 10.21 19.14 -6.21
C PRO A 80 11.46 18.40 -5.72
N THR A 81 11.32 17.53 -4.72
CA THR A 81 12.39 16.68 -4.19
C THR A 81 12.57 15.38 -4.96
N ARG A 82 11.88 15.22 -6.12
CA ARG A 82 11.90 14.02 -6.99
C ARG A 82 11.35 12.76 -6.35
N ALA A 83 10.55 12.88 -5.29
CA ALA A 83 9.77 11.75 -4.78
C ALA A 83 8.49 11.57 -5.61
N ILE A 84 7.99 10.35 -5.71
CA ILE A 84 6.72 10.08 -6.40
C ILE A 84 5.57 10.64 -5.55
N GLU A 85 4.76 11.52 -6.15
CA GLU A 85 3.55 12.07 -5.55
C GLU A 85 2.31 11.27 -5.94
N SER A 86 2.17 11.00 -7.22
CA SER A 86 1.06 10.23 -7.76
C SER A 86 1.45 9.51 -9.04
N ALA A 87 0.69 8.46 -9.36
CA ALA A 87 0.83 7.70 -10.58
C ALA A 87 -0.54 7.46 -11.22
N VAL A 88 -0.62 7.56 -12.53
CA VAL A 88 -1.81 7.28 -13.32
C VAL A 88 -1.45 6.26 -14.39
N ALA A 89 -2.04 5.06 -14.29
CA ALA A 89 -1.88 4.00 -15.26
C ALA A 89 -3.15 3.84 -16.09
N THR A 90 -3.03 3.66 -17.39
CA THR A 90 -4.13 3.35 -18.30
C THR A 90 -3.82 2.13 -19.13
N GLY A 91 -4.82 1.30 -19.38
CA GLY A 91 -4.67 0.07 -20.16
C GLY A 91 -6.00 -0.60 -20.45
N ARG A 92 -5.94 -1.76 -21.12
CA ARG A 92 -7.13 -2.56 -21.49
C ARG A 92 -7.00 -4.01 -21.06
N PRO A 93 -7.04 -4.33 -19.73
CA PRO A 93 -7.02 -3.41 -18.59
C PRO A 93 -5.60 -3.03 -18.12
N ALA A 94 -5.49 -1.92 -17.38
CA ALA A 94 -4.39 -1.75 -16.45
C ALA A 94 -4.63 -2.62 -15.21
N THR A 95 -3.55 -3.13 -14.61
CA THR A 95 -3.62 -4.04 -13.44
C THR A 95 -2.69 -3.58 -12.34
N ILE A 96 -3.08 -3.83 -11.10
CA ILE A 96 -2.26 -3.60 -9.92
C ILE A 96 -2.44 -4.78 -8.95
N GLN A 97 -1.37 -5.20 -8.30
CA GLN A 97 -1.45 -6.16 -7.20
C GLN A 97 -0.42 -5.83 -6.13
N GLN A 98 -0.78 -6.10 -4.87
CA GLN A 98 0.12 -5.94 -3.72
C GLN A 98 -0.34 -6.80 -2.55
N ILE A 99 0.59 -7.33 -1.75
CA ILE A 99 0.27 -7.91 -0.45
C ILE A 99 0.10 -6.73 0.52
N VAL A 100 -1.13 -6.51 1.02
CA VAL A 100 -1.46 -5.35 1.85
C VAL A 100 -0.96 -5.55 3.27
N THR A 101 -1.31 -6.69 3.89
CA THR A 101 -0.78 -7.20 5.16
C THR A 101 -0.78 -8.71 5.10
N GLN A 102 -0.13 -9.39 6.06
CA GLN A 102 -0.22 -10.85 6.16
C GLN A 102 -1.66 -11.34 6.34
N GLU A 103 -2.48 -10.59 7.10
CA GLU A 103 -3.88 -10.93 7.36
C GLU A 103 -4.79 -10.62 6.16
N LYS A 104 -4.58 -9.46 5.52
CA LYS A 104 -5.38 -9.02 4.37
C LYS A 104 -4.95 -9.67 3.06
N GLY A 105 -3.77 -10.28 3.02
CA GLY A 105 -3.28 -11.03 1.89
C GLY A 105 -3.08 -10.19 0.63
N LEU A 106 -3.13 -10.88 -0.51
CA LEU A 106 -2.93 -10.31 -1.84
C LEU A 106 -4.19 -9.62 -2.33
N ALA A 107 -4.11 -8.29 -2.55
CA ALA A 107 -5.10 -7.53 -3.28
C ALA A 107 -4.71 -7.46 -4.76
N LYS A 108 -5.68 -7.68 -5.66
CA LYS A 108 -5.53 -7.54 -7.11
C LYS A 108 -6.61 -6.62 -7.64
N GLY A 109 -6.21 -5.55 -8.31
CA GLY A 109 -7.10 -4.58 -8.97
C GLY A 109 -6.89 -4.57 -10.48
N GLN A 110 -7.97 -4.34 -11.22
CA GLN A 110 -7.92 -4.05 -12.65
C GLN A 110 -8.96 -3.00 -13.02
N ALA A 111 -8.63 -2.17 -14.01
CA ALA A 111 -9.53 -1.15 -14.55
C ALA A 111 -8.97 -0.60 -15.86
N ASN A 112 -9.75 0.21 -16.58
CA ASN A 112 -9.23 0.95 -17.73
C ASN A 112 -8.24 2.05 -17.30
N ARG A 113 -8.44 2.59 -16.08
CA ARG A 113 -7.59 3.60 -15.46
C ARG A 113 -7.39 3.31 -13.98
N ILE A 114 -6.16 3.44 -13.51
CA ILE A 114 -5.77 3.30 -12.11
C ILE A 114 -5.04 4.59 -11.71
N ASP A 115 -5.59 5.31 -10.74
CA ASP A 115 -4.97 6.47 -10.11
C ASP A 115 -4.45 6.06 -8.72
N TYR A 116 -3.19 6.32 -8.44
CA TYR A 116 -2.56 6.06 -7.15
C TYR A 116 -2.00 7.35 -6.55
N ASN A 117 -2.45 7.69 -5.37
CA ASN A 117 -1.91 8.78 -4.57
C ASN A 117 -1.02 8.22 -3.45
N VAL A 118 0.27 8.49 -3.53
CA VAL A 118 1.28 7.93 -2.60
C VAL A 118 1.08 8.46 -1.18
N LYS A 119 0.77 9.76 -1.04
CA LYS A 119 0.61 10.41 0.27
C LYS A 119 -0.56 9.82 1.07
N THR A 120 -1.69 9.61 0.41
CA THR A 120 -2.90 9.07 1.07
C THR A 120 -2.93 7.55 1.08
N GLY A 121 -2.22 6.88 0.17
CA GLY A 121 -2.32 5.45 -0.09
C GLY A 121 -3.63 5.05 -0.77
N LEU A 122 -4.33 6.02 -1.40
CA LEU A 122 -5.59 5.78 -2.09
C LEU A 122 -5.32 5.31 -3.52
N VAL A 123 -5.92 4.18 -3.88
CA VAL A 123 -6.00 3.66 -5.25
C VAL A 123 -7.42 3.85 -5.74
N THR A 124 -7.59 4.49 -6.90
CA THR A 124 -8.88 4.61 -7.58
C THR A 124 -8.84 3.84 -8.89
N LEU A 125 -9.72 2.85 -9.01
CA LEU A 125 -9.92 2.04 -10.21
C LEU A 125 -11.13 2.60 -10.96
N THR A 126 -10.97 2.96 -12.22
CA THR A 126 -12.04 3.58 -13.02
C THR A 126 -12.23 2.86 -14.36
N GLY A 127 -13.46 2.55 -14.69
CA GLY A 127 -13.87 1.87 -15.92
C GLY A 127 -13.64 0.37 -15.87
N ASN A 128 -14.73 -0.42 -15.88
CA ASN A 128 -14.69 -1.88 -15.73
C ASN A 128 -13.85 -2.32 -14.53
N ALA A 129 -14.01 -1.59 -13.42
CA ALA A 129 -13.21 -1.77 -12.21
C ALA A 129 -13.56 -3.10 -11.53
N ARG A 130 -12.52 -3.84 -11.16
CA ARG A 130 -12.61 -5.05 -10.34
C ARG A 130 -11.48 -5.07 -9.33
N LEU A 131 -11.81 -5.43 -8.09
CA LEU A 131 -10.85 -5.66 -7.00
C LEU A 131 -11.13 -7.00 -6.38
N THR A 132 -10.10 -7.80 -6.17
CA THR A 132 -10.20 -9.09 -5.44
C THR A 132 -9.25 -9.07 -4.25
N GLN A 133 -9.71 -9.54 -3.10
CA GLN A 133 -8.92 -9.68 -1.87
C GLN A 133 -9.55 -10.75 -0.98
N ASN A 134 -8.72 -11.65 -0.42
CA ASN A 134 -9.16 -12.70 0.52
C ASN A 134 -10.36 -13.53 0.01
N GLY A 135 -10.36 -13.87 -1.28
CA GLY A 135 -11.47 -14.60 -1.91
C GLY A 135 -12.71 -13.77 -2.20
N GLY A 136 -12.79 -12.54 -1.67
CA GLY A 136 -13.83 -11.59 -2.02
C GLY A 136 -13.56 -10.90 -3.35
N SER A 137 -14.62 -10.49 -4.06
CA SER A 137 -14.55 -9.76 -5.32
C SER A 137 -15.53 -8.59 -5.30
N PHE A 138 -15.06 -7.43 -5.72
CA PHE A 138 -15.80 -6.19 -5.87
C PHE A 138 -15.74 -5.76 -7.33
N SER A 139 -16.86 -5.43 -7.94
CA SER A 139 -16.95 -4.96 -9.32
C SER A 139 -17.83 -3.73 -9.41
N GLY A 140 -17.49 -2.80 -10.30
CA GLY A 140 -18.25 -1.58 -10.53
C GLY A 140 -17.61 -0.69 -11.59
N ASN A 141 -18.12 0.52 -11.73
CA ASN A 141 -17.49 1.50 -12.61
C ASN A 141 -16.30 2.20 -11.96
N VAL A 142 -16.43 2.50 -10.67
CA VAL A 142 -15.35 3.09 -9.86
C VAL A 142 -15.20 2.32 -8.55
N ILE A 143 -13.96 2.01 -8.18
CA ILE A 143 -13.63 1.43 -6.89
C ILE A 143 -12.53 2.28 -6.26
N HIS A 144 -12.78 2.76 -5.03
CA HIS A 144 -11.78 3.39 -4.18
C HIS A 144 -11.27 2.35 -3.19
N TYR A 145 -9.97 2.19 -3.14
CA TYR A 145 -9.30 1.25 -2.23
C TYR A 145 -8.19 1.95 -1.44
N SER A 146 -8.25 1.89 -0.13
CA SER A 146 -7.21 2.41 0.75
C SER A 146 -6.19 1.34 1.10
N LEU A 147 -4.98 1.45 0.57
CA LEU A 147 -3.87 0.54 0.91
C LEU A 147 -3.47 0.63 2.39
N LYS A 148 -3.72 1.77 3.05
CA LYS A 148 -3.36 1.97 4.46
C LYS A 148 -4.31 1.26 5.43
N VAL A 149 -5.62 1.42 5.21
CA VAL A 149 -6.65 0.89 6.13
C VAL A 149 -7.41 -0.30 5.56
N GLY A 150 -7.35 -0.51 4.24
CA GLY A 150 -8.01 -1.62 3.54
C GLY A 150 -9.49 -1.40 3.27
N ASP A 151 -9.98 -0.16 3.41
CA ASP A 151 -11.37 0.18 3.09
C ASP A 151 -11.60 0.15 1.58
N ILE A 152 -12.77 -0.37 1.19
CA ILE A 152 -13.19 -0.50 -0.20
C ILE A 152 -14.53 0.19 -0.34
N GLU A 153 -14.63 1.13 -1.30
CA GLU A 153 -15.88 1.74 -1.74
C GLU A 153 -16.05 1.47 -3.23
N ALA A 154 -17.16 0.86 -3.64
CA ALA A 154 -17.48 0.61 -5.04
C ALA A 154 -18.69 1.42 -5.47
N LYS A 155 -18.63 2.04 -6.66
CA LYS A 155 -19.71 2.85 -7.24
C LYS A 155 -20.13 2.30 -8.60
N ALA A 156 -21.45 2.30 -8.81
CA ALA A 156 -22.05 1.94 -10.09
C ALA A 156 -21.75 2.99 -11.17
N GLY A 157 -21.82 2.57 -12.43
CA GLY A 157 -21.90 3.47 -13.58
C GLY A 157 -23.34 3.58 -14.08
N ASN A 158 -23.55 4.35 -15.15
CA ASN A 158 -24.88 4.62 -15.68
C ASN A 158 -25.68 3.36 -16.08
N ASN A 159 -25.01 2.25 -16.43
CA ASN A 159 -25.63 0.99 -16.82
C ASN A 159 -25.00 -0.24 -16.14
N GLN A 160 -24.24 -0.05 -15.07
CA GLN A 160 -23.58 -1.13 -14.33
C GLN A 160 -23.94 -1.04 -12.87
N ARG A 161 -24.27 -2.19 -12.27
CA ARG A 161 -24.47 -2.31 -10.82
C ARG A 161 -23.14 -2.63 -10.15
N VAL A 162 -23.03 -2.29 -8.86
CA VAL A 162 -21.98 -2.82 -8.00
C VAL A 162 -22.31 -4.27 -7.70
N GLU A 163 -21.33 -5.15 -7.84
CA GLU A 163 -21.40 -6.55 -7.46
C GLU A 163 -20.33 -6.86 -6.41
N LEU A 164 -20.76 -7.50 -5.33
CA LEU A 164 -19.88 -8.01 -4.28
C LEU A 164 -20.10 -9.52 -4.18
N VAL A 165 -19.02 -10.27 -4.23
CA VAL A 165 -19.02 -11.72 -4.04
C VAL A 165 -18.11 -12.03 -2.87
N PHE A 166 -18.62 -12.78 -1.89
CA PHE A 166 -17.87 -13.27 -0.76
C PHE A 166 -17.68 -14.78 -0.87
N PRO A 167 -16.55 -15.34 -0.40
CA PRO A 167 -16.37 -16.78 -0.37
C PRO A 167 -17.39 -17.41 0.61
N PRO A 168 -17.79 -18.67 0.37
CA PRO A 168 -18.60 -19.41 1.34
C PRO A 168 -17.85 -19.55 2.66
N GLN A 169 -18.60 -19.51 3.76
CA GLN A 169 -18.09 -19.68 5.13
C GLN A 169 -18.06 -21.17 5.50
#